data_035a0c58e2a620bfb03ca8af85cab7ac
#
_entry.id   035a0c58e2a620bfb03ca8af85cab7ac
#
_cell.length_a   1.000
_cell.length_b   1.000
_cell.length_c   1.000
_cell.angle_alpha   90.00
_cell.angle_beta   90.00
_cell.angle_gamma   90.00
#
_symmetry.space_group_name_H-M   'P 1'
#
loop_
_entity.id
_entity.type
_entity.pdbx_description
1 polymer ?
#
loop_
_entity_poly.entity_id
_entity_poly.type
_entity_poly.pdbx_seq_one_letter_code
_entity_poly.pdbx_strand_id
1 'polypeptide(L)'
;MATFHKRWSSRQAKRALIFPAIISTRFSWLVIILLGCGFSPGARAQSPGDVNDVHINPRIEPTRPKEVEIDSTFKTHTQPMKSEVNLVLVPVTITDPMNRLVTGLDKQNFTLFEGKDQQEIKHFSSEDAPVSLGVIFDMSGSMASKIERAREAVLEFFKTANPQDEFFMITFADQPEEISDFTSSVEDIQGKLIYTVPKGRTALLDAIYLGVSKMRQAKFQKKALLVISDGGDNHSRYTEGEIKSLVKEADVLMYAIGLYDHYFPTEEERLGPELLSDLTGLTGGRAFTIDNPNDLADVATKIGIELRNQYVLGYRPKNPGHDGKWRKIKVKLLPPKGLPPLKVYAKTGYYAPTE
;
A
#
# COMPACT_ATOMS: atom_id res chain seq x y z
N MET A 1 9.99 19.02 70.43
CA MET A 1 9.18 18.05 71.24
C MET A 1 8.59 17.03 70.30
N ALA A 2 8.90 15.78 70.61
CA ALA A 2 8.35 14.50 70.30
C ALA A 2 8.51 13.94 68.86
N THR A 3 9.56 13.18 68.79
CA THR A 3 9.89 11.99 67.97
C THR A 3 8.83 10.88 68.07
N PHE A 4 8.50 10.27 66.93
CA PHE A 4 8.00 8.88 66.91
C PHE A 4 8.61 8.06 65.76
N HIS A 5 9.62 7.29 66.14
CA HIS A 5 10.12 6.12 65.41
C HIS A 5 9.08 4.99 65.51
N LYS A 6 8.76 4.33 64.38
CA LYS A 6 8.31 2.93 64.43
C LYS A 6 9.08 2.11 63.36
N ARG A 7 10.02 1.35 63.83
CA ARG A 7 10.63 0.15 63.22
C ARG A 7 9.54 -0.89 63.03
N TRP A 8 9.51 -1.55 61.91
CA TRP A 8 8.98 -2.89 61.84
C TRP A 8 9.88 -3.79 60.98
N SER A 9 10.13 -4.96 61.57
CA SER A 9 11.15 -5.94 61.29
C SER A 9 10.73 -6.91 60.16
N SER A 10 11.77 -7.35 59.50
CA SER A 10 11.90 -8.50 58.60
C SER A 10 11.16 -9.77 59.08
N ARG A 11 10.45 -10.44 58.16
CA ARG A 11 10.35 -11.89 58.16
C ARG A 11 10.54 -12.42 56.74
N GLN A 12 11.65 -13.13 56.57
CA GLN A 12 11.91 -13.98 55.41
C GLN A 12 10.98 -15.20 55.49
N ALA A 13 10.34 -15.53 54.37
CA ALA A 13 9.80 -16.84 54.14
C ALA A 13 10.36 -17.39 52.83
N LYS A 14 11.36 -18.27 52.96
CA LYS A 14 11.85 -19.16 51.93
C LYS A 14 10.72 -20.11 51.54
N ARG A 15 10.28 -20.11 50.29
CA ARG A 15 9.56 -21.24 49.68
C ARG A 15 10.35 -21.73 48.48
N ALA A 16 10.91 -22.90 48.69
CA ALA A 16 11.50 -23.73 47.63
C ALA A 16 10.37 -24.21 46.71
N LEU A 17 10.50 -24.01 45.43
CA LEU A 17 9.65 -24.61 44.40
C LEU A 17 10.49 -25.66 43.65
N ILE A 18 10.02 -26.87 43.81
CA ILE A 18 10.47 -28.14 43.23
C ILE A 18 10.14 -28.09 41.73
N PHE A 19 11.17 -28.32 40.87
CA PHE A 19 10.98 -28.56 39.45
C PHE A 19 10.67 -30.05 39.22
N PRO A 20 9.66 -30.43 38.45
CA PRO A 20 9.56 -31.75 37.87
C PRO A 20 10.30 -31.79 36.54
N ALA A 21 11.22 -32.78 36.46
CA ALA A 21 11.88 -33.16 35.23
C ALA A 21 10.87 -33.71 34.21
N ILE A 22 10.88 -33.19 33.03
CA ILE A 22 10.12 -33.74 31.88
C ILE A 22 11.08 -34.57 31.04
N ILE A 23 10.74 -35.85 30.97
CA ILE A 23 11.38 -36.91 30.25
C ILE A 23 11.30 -36.65 28.74
N SER A 24 12.45 -36.64 28.09
CA SER A 24 12.65 -36.62 26.65
C SER A 24 12.32 -37.98 26.06
N THR A 25 11.23 -38.16 25.35
CA THR A 25 10.98 -39.31 24.48
C THR A 25 11.44 -39.01 23.05
N ARG A 26 12.57 -39.60 22.69
CA ARG A 26 13.05 -39.68 21.30
C ARG A 26 12.19 -40.70 20.54
N PHE A 27 11.44 -40.24 19.54
CA PHE A 27 10.83 -41.11 18.54
C PHE A 27 11.83 -41.31 17.39
N SER A 28 12.34 -42.53 17.31
CA SER A 28 13.20 -43.04 16.24
C SER A 28 12.27 -43.52 15.12
N TRP A 29 12.35 -42.95 13.94
CA TRP A 29 11.67 -43.48 12.76
C TRP A 29 12.60 -44.40 12.02
N LEU A 30 12.22 -45.67 12.05
CA LEU A 30 12.86 -46.78 11.34
C LEU A 30 12.37 -46.75 9.89
N VAL A 31 13.29 -46.53 8.95
CA VAL A 31 13.03 -46.66 7.51
C VAL A 31 13.19 -48.10 7.11
N ILE A 32 12.11 -48.77 6.76
CA ILE A 32 12.13 -50.12 6.17
C ILE A 32 12.15 -49.97 4.64
N ILE A 33 13.28 -50.31 4.04
CA ILE A 33 13.44 -50.50 2.60
C ILE A 33 13.06 -51.95 2.28
N LEU A 34 11.94 -52.15 1.59
CA LEU A 34 11.55 -53.43 1.00
C LEU A 34 11.94 -53.42 -0.49
N LEU A 35 12.99 -54.19 -0.80
CA LEU A 35 13.36 -54.59 -2.14
C LEU A 35 12.36 -55.67 -2.58
N GLY A 36 11.51 -55.36 -3.56
CA GLY A 36 10.64 -56.31 -4.26
C GLY A 36 11.14 -56.49 -5.69
N CYS A 37 11.88 -57.60 -5.93
CA CYS A 37 12.14 -58.10 -7.28
C CYS A 37 10.86 -58.75 -7.83
N GLY A 38 10.32 -58.16 -8.87
CA GLY A 38 9.21 -58.77 -9.68
C GLY A 38 9.66 -59.04 -11.09
N PHE A 39 9.87 -60.31 -11.37
CA PHE A 39 10.08 -60.86 -12.71
C PHE A 39 8.84 -60.64 -13.56
N SER A 40 9.01 -60.14 -14.80
CA SER A 40 7.98 -60.15 -15.86
C SER A 40 8.49 -60.97 -17.04
N PRO A 41 7.70 -61.89 -17.57
CA PRO A 41 8.10 -62.64 -18.74
C PRO A 41 7.60 -62.01 -20.04
N GLY A 42 8.50 -61.99 -21.01
CA GLY A 42 8.29 -62.27 -22.42
C GLY A 42 7.30 -61.37 -23.18
N ALA A 43 7.78 -60.37 -23.86
CA ALA A 43 7.12 -59.89 -25.07
C ALA A 43 7.87 -60.35 -26.30
N ARG A 44 7.14 -61.06 -27.11
CA ARG A 44 7.53 -61.67 -28.40
C ARG A 44 7.86 -60.57 -29.42
N ALA A 45 9.04 -60.65 -30.03
CA ALA A 45 9.39 -59.85 -31.17
C ALA A 45 8.50 -60.23 -32.38
N GLN A 46 7.83 -59.23 -32.95
CA GLN A 46 7.22 -59.32 -34.27
C GLN A 46 8.20 -58.75 -35.28
N SER A 47 8.36 -59.50 -36.40
CA SER A 47 9.22 -59.21 -37.53
C SER A 47 8.85 -57.90 -38.24
N PRO A 48 9.81 -57.24 -38.87
CA PRO A 48 9.54 -56.00 -39.61
C PRO A 48 8.81 -56.34 -40.91
N GLY A 49 7.60 -55.82 -41.06
CA GLY A 49 6.83 -55.80 -42.29
C GLY A 49 7.42 -54.81 -43.27
N ASP A 50 7.47 -55.27 -44.50
CA ASP A 50 7.98 -54.65 -45.71
C ASP A 50 7.43 -53.22 -45.90
N VAL A 51 8.30 -52.23 -45.89
CA VAL A 51 7.98 -50.81 -46.14
C VAL A 51 8.35 -50.43 -47.56
N ASN A 52 7.69 -51.07 -48.54
CA ASN A 52 7.82 -50.67 -49.93
C ASN A 52 6.46 -50.61 -50.61
N ASP A 53 5.66 -49.64 -50.22
CA ASP A 53 4.55 -49.15 -51.05
C ASP A 53 4.13 -47.73 -50.64
N VAL A 54 4.99 -46.78 -50.89
CA VAL A 54 4.63 -45.36 -50.81
C VAL A 54 4.16 -44.90 -52.18
N HIS A 55 2.87 -45.00 -52.43
CA HIS A 55 2.23 -44.35 -53.57
C HIS A 55 2.29 -42.82 -53.36
N ILE A 56 3.25 -42.15 -53.99
CA ILE A 56 3.32 -40.70 -54.11
C ILE A 56 2.29 -40.29 -55.17
N ASN A 57 1.11 -39.87 -54.80
CA ASN A 57 0.21 -39.14 -55.67
C ASN A 57 0.85 -37.81 -56.09
N PRO A 58 0.92 -37.46 -57.38
CA PRO A 58 1.46 -36.21 -57.82
C PRO A 58 0.59 -35.09 -57.26
N ARG A 59 1.27 -34.17 -56.57
CA ARG A 59 0.69 -32.94 -56.02
C ARG A 59 0.13 -32.12 -57.18
N ILE A 60 -1.19 -31.97 -57.26
CA ILE A 60 -1.87 -31.05 -58.14
C ILE A 60 -1.39 -29.66 -57.79
N GLU A 61 -0.63 -29.01 -58.62
CA GLU A 61 -0.24 -27.58 -58.44
C GLU A 61 -1.54 -26.77 -58.42
N PRO A 62 -1.77 -25.97 -57.36
CA PRO A 62 -2.90 -25.05 -57.35
C PRO A 62 -2.69 -24.03 -58.48
N THR A 63 -3.59 -24.06 -59.46
CA THR A 63 -3.72 -23.03 -60.48
C THR A 63 -3.75 -21.67 -59.77
N ARG A 64 -2.76 -20.81 -60.04
CA ARG A 64 -2.74 -19.44 -59.53
C ARG A 64 -4.08 -18.79 -59.86
N PRO A 65 -4.82 -18.23 -58.86
CA PRO A 65 -5.98 -17.40 -59.15
C PRO A 65 -5.44 -16.20 -59.99
N LYS A 66 -6.12 -15.90 -61.10
CA LYS A 66 -5.90 -14.66 -61.80
C LYS A 66 -5.92 -13.51 -60.81
N GLU A 67 -4.83 -12.70 -60.78
CA GLU A 67 -4.78 -11.42 -60.10
C GLU A 67 -6.00 -10.60 -60.56
N VAL A 68 -6.98 -10.49 -59.70
CA VAL A 68 -8.02 -9.48 -59.84
C VAL A 68 -7.30 -8.18 -59.46
N GLU A 69 -7.07 -7.32 -60.43
CA GLU A 69 -6.68 -5.94 -60.18
C GLU A 69 -7.73 -5.30 -59.28
N ILE A 70 -7.41 -5.26 -57.96
CA ILE A 70 -8.19 -4.48 -57.01
C ILE A 70 -7.84 -3.04 -57.27
N ASP A 71 -8.79 -2.35 -57.87
CA ASP A 71 -8.78 -0.92 -58.08
C ASP A 71 -8.29 -0.19 -56.82
N SER A 72 -7.11 0.45 -56.92
CA SER A 72 -6.39 1.07 -55.81
C SER A 72 -7.04 2.37 -55.28
N THR A 73 -8.32 2.59 -55.58
CA THR A 73 -9.08 3.79 -55.16
C THR A 73 -9.68 3.73 -53.75
N PHE A 74 -9.65 2.57 -53.08
CA PHE A 74 -10.04 2.50 -51.66
C PHE A 74 -8.83 2.59 -50.72
N LYS A 75 -8.09 3.72 -50.76
CA LYS A 75 -7.25 4.12 -49.65
C LYS A 75 -8.16 4.65 -48.55
N THR A 76 -8.76 3.76 -47.77
CA THR A 76 -9.31 4.12 -46.46
C THR A 76 -8.13 4.56 -45.59
N HIS A 77 -7.85 5.86 -45.59
CA HIS A 77 -7.04 6.48 -44.56
C HIS A 77 -7.85 6.45 -43.25
N THR A 78 -7.91 5.28 -42.63
CA THR A 78 -8.25 5.19 -41.18
C THR A 78 -7.06 5.78 -40.44
N GLN A 79 -7.07 7.13 -40.29
CA GLN A 79 -6.22 7.74 -39.29
C GLN A 79 -6.60 7.08 -37.96
N PRO A 80 -5.63 6.51 -37.23
CA PRO A 80 -5.92 6.01 -35.90
C PRO A 80 -6.46 7.21 -35.11
N MET A 81 -7.74 7.17 -34.72
CA MET A 81 -8.30 8.15 -33.81
C MET A 81 -7.56 7.95 -32.48
N LYS A 82 -6.55 8.78 -32.21
CA LYS A 82 -5.98 8.93 -30.87
C LYS A 82 -7.06 9.57 -30.01
N SER A 83 -7.88 8.77 -29.37
CA SER A 83 -8.74 9.24 -28.31
C SER A 83 -7.87 9.34 -27.06
N GLU A 84 -7.34 10.51 -26.75
CA GLU A 84 -6.77 10.81 -25.45
C GLU A 84 -7.90 10.77 -24.42
N VAL A 85 -7.97 9.66 -23.69
CA VAL A 85 -8.95 9.50 -22.62
C VAL A 85 -8.34 10.06 -21.34
N ASN A 86 -8.37 11.37 -21.17
CA ASN A 86 -7.96 12.03 -19.93
C ASN A 86 -9.01 11.78 -18.84
N LEU A 87 -8.93 10.61 -18.21
CA LEU A 87 -9.78 10.25 -17.07
C LEU A 87 -9.05 10.62 -15.78
N VAL A 88 -9.62 11.53 -15.00
CA VAL A 88 -9.13 11.87 -13.66
C VAL A 88 -9.79 10.94 -12.65
N LEU A 89 -8.99 10.14 -11.95
CA LEU A 89 -9.43 9.25 -10.89
C LEU A 89 -9.33 9.95 -9.53
N VAL A 90 -10.37 9.81 -8.73
CA VAL A 90 -10.49 10.41 -7.40
C VAL A 90 -10.83 9.30 -6.41
N PRO A 91 -9.84 8.78 -5.66
CA PRO A 91 -10.09 7.90 -4.54
C PRO A 91 -10.86 8.65 -3.45
N VAL A 92 -11.87 7.99 -2.87
CA VAL A 92 -12.73 8.58 -1.85
C VAL A 92 -12.93 7.59 -0.71
N THR A 93 -12.62 8.03 0.52
CA THR A 93 -12.93 7.29 1.75
C THR A 93 -14.07 7.99 2.45
N ILE A 94 -15.08 7.23 2.91
CA ILE A 94 -16.21 7.75 3.67
C ILE A 94 -16.18 7.14 5.07
N THR A 95 -16.32 7.99 6.09
CA THR A 95 -16.42 7.54 7.48
C THR A 95 -17.60 8.16 8.21
N ASP A 96 -18.05 7.46 9.23
CA ASP A 96 -19.00 7.98 10.20
C ASP A 96 -18.31 8.87 11.27
N PRO A 97 -19.06 9.52 12.17
CA PRO A 97 -18.49 10.34 13.25
C PRO A 97 -17.54 9.58 14.22
N MET A 98 -17.68 8.26 14.31
CA MET A 98 -16.79 7.39 15.11
C MET A 98 -15.56 6.93 14.31
N ASN A 99 -15.30 7.53 13.15
CA ASN A 99 -14.22 7.14 12.23
C ASN A 99 -14.30 5.69 11.73
N ARG A 100 -15.50 5.08 11.69
CA ARG A 100 -15.71 3.77 11.06
C ARG A 100 -15.97 3.97 9.58
N LEU A 101 -15.40 3.07 8.78
CA LEU A 101 -15.55 3.08 7.34
C LEU A 101 -17.01 2.82 6.94
N VAL A 102 -17.52 3.56 5.95
CA VAL A 102 -18.85 3.39 5.37
C VAL A 102 -18.71 2.90 3.95
N THR A 103 -19.18 1.69 3.70
CA THR A 103 -19.21 1.01 2.39
C THR A 103 -20.65 0.84 1.89
N GLY A 104 -20.82 0.36 0.65
CA GLY A 104 -22.14 0.08 0.08
C GLY A 104 -22.90 1.31 -0.42
N LEU A 105 -22.21 2.44 -0.63
CA LEU A 105 -22.81 3.62 -1.28
C LEU A 105 -22.73 3.47 -2.79
N ASP A 106 -23.78 3.95 -3.48
CA ASP A 106 -23.88 3.92 -4.92
C ASP A 106 -23.36 5.22 -5.56
N LYS A 107 -23.05 5.17 -6.86
CA LYS A 107 -22.63 6.33 -7.66
C LYS A 107 -23.53 7.55 -7.46
N GLN A 108 -24.84 7.36 -7.34
CA GLN A 108 -25.84 8.42 -7.17
C GLN A 108 -25.70 9.17 -5.84
N ASN A 109 -25.01 8.60 -4.86
CA ASN A 109 -24.74 9.26 -3.58
C ASN A 109 -23.61 10.29 -3.68
N PHE A 110 -22.87 10.32 -4.79
CA PHE A 110 -21.71 11.18 -4.96
C PHE A 110 -21.98 12.28 -5.99
N THR A 111 -21.53 13.48 -5.67
CA THR A 111 -21.48 14.62 -6.61
C THR A 111 -20.07 15.17 -6.63
N LEU A 112 -19.47 15.24 -7.81
CA LEU A 112 -18.09 15.67 -8.01
C LEU A 112 -18.06 17.04 -8.68
N PHE A 113 -17.18 17.92 -8.20
CA PHE A 113 -16.95 19.25 -8.73
C PHE A 113 -15.47 19.45 -9.06
N GLU A 114 -15.22 20.13 -10.19
CA GLU A 114 -13.93 20.72 -10.51
C GLU A 114 -14.09 22.25 -10.48
N GLY A 115 -13.43 22.91 -9.54
CA GLY A 115 -13.68 24.31 -9.25
C GLY A 115 -15.13 24.57 -8.83
N LYS A 116 -15.89 25.25 -9.70
CA LYS A 116 -17.32 25.52 -9.50
C LYS A 116 -18.21 24.58 -10.32
N ASP A 117 -17.64 23.88 -11.29
CA ASP A 117 -18.37 23.12 -12.28
C ASP A 117 -18.60 21.68 -11.80
N GLN A 118 -19.86 21.25 -11.79
CA GLN A 118 -20.21 19.87 -11.53
C GLN A 118 -19.75 19.01 -12.70
N GLN A 119 -19.05 17.93 -12.39
CA GLN A 119 -18.53 16.94 -13.33
C GLN A 119 -19.42 15.69 -13.34
N GLU A 120 -19.56 15.06 -14.50
CA GLU A 120 -20.25 13.79 -14.62
C GLU A 120 -19.29 12.65 -14.26
N ILE A 121 -19.66 11.84 -13.27
CA ILE A 121 -18.90 10.65 -12.90
C ILE A 121 -19.06 9.62 -14.03
N LYS A 122 -18.01 9.34 -14.80
CA LYS A 122 -18.00 8.38 -15.91
C LYS A 122 -17.62 6.97 -15.45
N HIS A 123 -16.79 6.88 -14.43
CA HIS A 123 -16.36 5.63 -13.84
C HIS A 123 -16.66 5.64 -12.35
N PHE A 124 -17.17 4.52 -11.84
CA PHE A 124 -17.40 4.31 -10.41
C PHE A 124 -17.03 2.87 -10.08
N SER A 125 -16.15 2.71 -9.11
CA SER A 125 -15.78 1.41 -8.58
C SER A 125 -15.64 1.49 -7.07
N SER A 126 -15.97 0.40 -6.39
CA SER A 126 -15.66 0.14 -4.98
C SER A 126 -14.94 -1.20 -4.82
N GLU A 127 -14.43 -1.74 -5.92
CA GLU A 127 -13.72 -3.01 -5.93
C GLU A 127 -12.29 -2.85 -5.44
N ASP A 128 -11.81 -3.88 -4.75
CA ASP A 128 -10.41 -3.96 -4.35
C ASP A 128 -9.53 -4.21 -5.59
N ALA A 129 -8.50 -3.41 -5.73
CA ALA A 129 -7.52 -3.50 -6.80
C ALA A 129 -6.11 -3.60 -6.21
N PRO A 130 -5.17 -4.28 -6.89
CA PRO A 130 -3.79 -4.34 -6.43
C PRO A 130 -3.19 -2.96 -6.21
N VAL A 131 -2.39 -2.82 -5.14
CA VAL A 131 -1.82 -1.55 -4.68
C VAL A 131 -0.31 -1.66 -4.61
N SER A 132 0.39 -0.58 -5.00
CA SER A 132 1.79 -0.38 -4.66
C SER A 132 1.87 0.42 -3.37
N LEU A 133 2.42 -0.19 -2.32
CA LEU A 133 2.46 0.35 -0.97
C LEU A 133 3.89 0.69 -0.56
N GLY A 134 4.13 1.91 -0.10
CA GLY A 134 5.39 2.31 0.53
C GLY A 134 5.20 2.56 2.03
N VAL A 135 6.10 2.04 2.85
CA VAL A 135 6.15 2.36 4.27
C VAL A 135 7.36 3.24 4.53
N ILE A 136 7.13 4.40 5.16
CA ILE A 136 8.13 5.36 5.60
C ILE A 136 8.15 5.30 7.13
N PHE A 137 9.24 4.77 7.68
CA PHE A 137 9.31 4.36 9.07
C PHE A 137 10.40 5.14 9.83
N ASP A 138 9.99 5.81 10.88
CA ASP A 138 10.86 6.62 11.72
C ASP A 138 11.73 5.76 12.62
N MET A 139 13.06 5.99 12.53
CA MET A 139 14.09 5.36 13.33
C MET A 139 14.90 6.39 14.13
N SER A 140 14.34 7.59 14.35
CA SER A 140 14.96 8.62 15.18
C SER A 140 15.07 8.20 16.65
N GLY A 141 15.89 8.92 17.41
CA GLY A 141 16.14 8.60 18.81
C GLY A 141 14.90 8.63 19.71
N SER A 142 13.92 9.49 19.42
CA SER A 142 12.64 9.62 20.13
C SER A 142 11.76 8.37 20.00
N MET A 143 11.91 7.62 18.91
CA MET A 143 11.18 6.36 18.67
C MET A 143 11.65 5.20 19.54
N ALA A 144 12.78 5.30 20.26
CA ALA A 144 13.38 4.16 20.97
C ALA A 144 12.43 3.41 21.91
N SER A 145 11.58 4.12 22.64
CA SER A 145 10.59 3.51 23.54
C SER A 145 9.34 2.96 22.84
N LYS A 146 9.10 3.37 21.60
CA LYS A 146 7.88 3.08 20.80
C LYS A 146 8.15 2.05 19.70
N ILE A 147 9.43 1.76 19.41
CA ILE A 147 9.87 1.05 18.20
C ILE A 147 9.27 -0.34 18.04
N GLU A 148 9.16 -1.13 19.12
CA GLU A 148 8.63 -2.48 19.05
C GLU A 148 7.14 -2.48 18.66
N ARG A 149 6.37 -1.53 19.21
CA ARG A 149 4.96 -1.37 18.85
C ARG A 149 4.80 -0.85 17.43
N ALA A 150 5.70 0.03 16.99
CA ALA A 150 5.68 0.52 15.63
C ALA A 150 6.02 -0.59 14.60
N ARG A 151 6.96 -1.48 14.92
CA ARG A 151 7.25 -2.68 14.11
C ARG A 151 6.04 -3.62 14.02
N GLU A 152 5.40 -3.89 15.15
CA GLU A 152 4.17 -4.69 15.20
C GLU A 152 3.08 -4.09 14.30
N ALA A 153 2.88 -2.77 14.34
CA ALA A 153 1.92 -2.07 13.50
C ALA A 153 2.20 -2.22 12.01
N VAL A 154 3.47 -2.15 11.59
CA VAL A 154 3.85 -2.40 10.19
C VAL A 154 3.48 -3.82 9.76
N LEU A 155 3.70 -4.80 10.61
CA LEU A 155 3.34 -6.20 10.33
C LEU A 155 1.81 -6.39 10.25
N GLU A 156 1.06 -5.77 11.15
CA GLU A 156 -0.42 -5.81 11.11
C GLU A 156 -0.96 -5.12 9.85
N PHE A 157 -0.36 -3.99 9.44
CA PHE A 157 -0.70 -3.35 8.17
C PHE A 157 -0.50 -4.30 6.98
N PHE A 158 0.63 -4.98 6.89
CA PHE A 158 0.91 -5.91 5.81
C PHE A 158 0.00 -7.16 5.81
N LYS A 159 -0.53 -7.58 6.97
CA LYS A 159 -1.54 -8.66 7.02
C LYS A 159 -2.83 -8.31 6.29
N THR A 160 -3.10 -7.03 6.06
CA THR A 160 -4.26 -6.57 5.28
C THR A 160 -4.01 -6.59 3.78
N ALA A 161 -2.79 -6.90 3.36
CA ALA A 161 -2.37 -6.86 1.97
C ALA A 161 -2.89 -8.04 1.15
N ASN A 162 -3.09 -7.82 -0.14
CA ASN A 162 -3.38 -8.88 -1.09
C ASN A 162 -2.09 -9.52 -1.64
N PRO A 163 -2.12 -10.80 -2.02
CA PRO A 163 -0.96 -11.47 -2.62
C PRO A 163 -0.43 -10.82 -3.91
N GLN A 164 -1.24 -9.96 -4.55
CA GLN A 164 -0.86 -9.25 -5.77
C GLN A 164 -0.19 -7.92 -5.51
N ASP A 165 -0.25 -7.40 -4.27
CA ASP A 165 0.35 -6.13 -3.92
C ASP A 165 1.88 -6.20 -3.97
N GLU A 166 2.47 -5.03 -4.13
CA GLU A 166 3.91 -4.86 -3.96
C GLU A 166 4.20 -3.82 -2.88
N PHE A 167 5.31 -3.99 -2.20
CA PHE A 167 5.70 -3.16 -1.07
C PHE A 167 7.14 -2.70 -1.21
N PHE A 168 7.45 -1.49 -0.76
CA PHE A 168 8.81 -1.09 -0.45
C PHE A 168 8.86 -0.45 0.94
N MET A 169 10.06 -0.34 1.51
CA MET A 169 10.24 0.29 2.81
C MET A 169 11.44 1.21 2.84
N ILE A 170 11.20 2.40 3.39
CA ILE A 170 12.19 3.41 3.70
C ILE A 170 12.18 3.60 5.21
N THR A 171 13.37 3.55 5.82
CA THR A 171 13.56 4.03 7.19
C THR A 171 14.26 5.39 7.16
N PHE A 172 14.09 6.17 8.19
CA PHE A 172 14.79 7.46 8.29
C PHE A 172 15.14 7.82 9.74
N ALA A 173 16.24 8.54 9.86
CA ALA A 173 16.71 9.19 11.06
C ALA A 173 17.40 10.50 10.63
N ASP A 174 18.73 10.61 10.71
CA ASP A 174 19.48 11.74 10.18
C ASP A 174 19.34 11.90 8.65
N GLN A 175 19.07 10.83 7.96
CA GLN A 175 18.76 10.76 6.52
C GLN A 175 17.89 9.54 6.19
N PRO A 176 17.12 9.58 5.09
CA PRO A 176 16.34 8.42 4.67
C PRO A 176 17.23 7.35 4.00
N GLU A 177 16.85 6.09 4.23
CA GLU A 177 17.49 4.91 3.66
C GLU A 177 16.42 3.93 3.14
N GLU A 178 16.53 3.52 1.89
CA GLU A 178 15.69 2.45 1.33
C GLU A 178 16.21 1.10 1.83
N ILE A 179 15.47 0.46 2.74
CA ILE A 179 15.85 -0.84 3.27
C ILE A 179 15.29 -2.00 2.44
N SER A 180 14.21 -1.77 1.69
CA SER A 180 13.65 -2.76 0.77
C SER A 180 13.12 -2.09 -0.49
N ASP A 181 13.56 -2.57 -1.64
CA ASP A 181 12.94 -2.27 -2.94
C ASP A 181 11.57 -2.95 -3.05
N PHE A 182 10.82 -2.68 -4.12
CA PHE A 182 9.53 -3.32 -4.36
C PHE A 182 9.63 -4.84 -4.29
N THR A 183 8.85 -5.44 -3.41
CA THR A 183 8.73 -6.88 -3.19
C THR A 183 7.27 -7.23 -2.90
N SER A 184 6.88 -8.47 -3.14
CA SER A 184 5.61 -9.04 -2.67
C SER A 184 5.78 -9.85 -1.38
N SER A 185 7.02 -10.01 -0.88
CA SER A 185 7.34 -10.75 0.35
C SER A 185 7.33 -9.80 1.55
N VAL A 186 6.38 -9.99 2.43
CA VAL A 186 6.29 -9.29 3.71
C VAL A 186 7.44 -9.74 4.64
N GLU A 187 7.86 -11.01 4.52
CA GLU A 187 8.92 -11.61 5.31
C GLU A 187 10.27 -10.92 5.07
N ASP A 188 10.55 -10.52 3.83
CA ASP A 188 11.78 -9.80 3.46
C ASP A 188 11.86 -8.45 4.17
N ILE A 189 10.74 -7.72 4.24
CA ILE A 189 10.66 -6.44 4.95
C ILE A 189 10.80 -6.66 6.45
N GLN A 190 10.10 -7.63 7.01
CA GLN A 190 10.16 -7.97 8.43
C GLN A 190 11.58 -8.32 8.86
N GLY A 191 12.27 -9.16 8.07
CA GLY A 191 13.64 -9.57 8.36
C GLY A 191 14.62 -8.39 8.44
N LYS A 192 14.43 -7.37 7.60
CA LYS A 192 15.27 -6.16 7.59
C LYS A 192 14.93 -5.20 8.74
N LEU A 193 13.65 -5.06 9.06
CA LEU A 193 13.16 -4.14 10.08
C LEU A 193 13.62 -4.51 11.50
N ILE A 194 13.79 -5.81 11.80
CA ILE A 194 14.19 -6.29 13.13
C ILE A 194 15.60 -5.80 13.53
N TYR A 195 16.51 -5.66 12.57
CA TYR A 195 17.90 -5.30 12.84
C TYR A 195 18.16 -3.79 12.93
N THR A 196 17.18 -2.96 12.65
CA THR A 196 17.35 -1.50 12.72
C THR A 196 17.30 -1.02 14.17
N VAL A 197 18.16 -0.07 14.54
CA VAL A 197 18.25 0.47 15.91
C VAL A 197 17.92 1.96 15.87
N PRO A 198 16.94 2.45 16.66
CA PRO A 198 16.59 3.87 16.71
C PRO A 198 17.76 4.74 17.19
N LYS A 199 18.09 5.78 16.42
CA LYS A 199 19.14 6.74 16.75
C LYS A 199 19.07 7.96 15.83
N GLY A 200 19.67 9.07 16.25
CA GLY A 200 19.82 10.26 15.40
C GLY A 200 18.61 11.19 15.45
N ARG A 201 18.57 12.13 14.51
CA ARG A 201 17.54 13.16 14.32
C ARG A 201 16.42 12.69 13.41
N THR A 202 15.55 13.60 12.97
CA THR A 202 14.34 13.25 12.22
C THR A 202 14.31 14.01 10.90
N ALA A 203 14.67 13.35 9.79
CA ALA A 203 14.61 13.87 8.42
C ALA A 203 13.34 13.38 7.71
N LEU A 204 12.16 13.70 8.25
CA LEU A 204 10.86 13.23 7.79
C LEU A 204 10.52 13.71 6.36
N LEU A 205 10.74 15.00 6.07
CA LEU A 205 10.42 15.59 4.77
C LEU A 205 11.32 15.00 3.66
N ASP A 206 12.59 14.73 3.95
CA ASP A 206 13.51 14.04 3.03
C ASP A 206 13.02 12.60 2.77
N ALA A 207 12.51 11.92 3.78
CA ALA A 207 11.98 10.57 3.65
C ALA A 207 10.69 10.52 2.81
N ILE A 208 9.80 11.50 2.99
CA ILE A 208 8.60 11.65 2.16
C ILE A 208 8.99 11.93 0.70
N TYR A 209 9.98 12.81 0.47
CA TYR A 209 10.51 13.06 -0.87
C TYR A 209 10.99 11.77 -1.54
N LEU A 210 11.80 10.99 -0.84
CA LEU A 210 12.31 9.72 -1.35
C LEU A 210 11.16 8.73 -1.65
N GLY A 211 10.19 8.61 -0.73
CA GLY A 211 9.03 7.72 -0.90
C GLY A 211 8.17 8.08 -2.10
N VAL A 212 7.84 9.36 -2.28
CA VAL A 212 7.09 9.86 -3.43
C VAL A 212 7.87 9.63 -4.73
N SER A 213 9.19 9.87 -4.71
CA SER A 213 10.05 9.64 -5.86
C SER A 213 10.11 8.16 -6.24
N LYS A 214 10.19 7.26 -5.26
CA LYS A 214 10.17 5.80 -5.45
C LYS A 214 8.85 5.31 -6.05
N MET A 215 7.73 5.92 -5.68
CA MET A 215 6.40 5.59 -6.23
C MET A 215 6.26 5.82 -7.73
N ARG A 216 7.17 6.55 -8.38
CA ARG A 216 7.20 6.67 -9.85
C ARG A 216 7.53 5.35 -10.54
N GLN A 217 8.21 4.43 -9.84
CA GLN A 217 8.57 3.10 -10.34
C GLN A 217 7.50 2.04 -10.04
N ALA A 218 6.44 2.41 -9.31
CA ALA A 218 5.39 1.52 -8.87
C ALA A 218 4.63 0.90 -10.06
N LYS A 219 4.37 -0.40 -9.98
CA LYS A 219 3.71 -1.21 -11.00
C LYS A 219 2.22 -0.89 -11.13
N PHE A 220 1.54 -0.66 -10.00
CA PHE A 220 0.10 -0.45 -9.98
C PHE A 220 -0.27 1.02 -10.00
N GLN A 221 -1.42 1.34 -10.60
CA GLN A 221 -1.94 2.71 -10.62
C GLN A 221 -2.41 3.18 -9.24
N LYS A 222 -2.94 2.25 -8.42
CA LYS A 222 -3.30 2.54 -7.04
C LYS A 222 -2.03 2.54 -6.18
N LYS A 223 -1.65 3.72 -5.71
CA LYS A 223 -0.40 3.97 -4.99
C LYS A 223 -0.68 4.58 -3.63
N ALA A 224 -0.05 4.06 -2.59
CA ALA A 224 -0.19 4.59 -1.25
C ALA A 224 1.11 4.60 -0.46
N LEU A 225 1.29 5.63 0.38
CA LEU A 225 2.37 5.74 1.35
C LEU A 225 1.78 5.74 2.76
N LEU A 226 2.36 4.94 3.64
CA LEU A 226 2.11 4.97 5.08
C LEU A 226 3.33 5.53 5.79
N VAL A 227 3.18 6.67 6.46
CA VAL A 227 4.20 7.28 7.29
C VAL A 227 3.93 6.91 8.75
N ILE A 228 4.94 6.38 9.45
CA ILE A 228 4.88 6.09 10.88
C ILE A 228 6.02 6.87 11.55
N SER A 229 5.67 7.87 12.36
CA SER A 229 6.64 8.77 12.98
C SER A 229 6.07 9.34 14.28
N ASP A 230 6.94 9.79 15.17
CA ASP A 230 6.55 10.62 16.31
C ASP A 230 6.57 12.15 16.00
N GLY A 231 6.68 12.49 14.73
CA GLY A 231 6.10 13.67 14.10
C GLY A 231 6.93 14.90 13.98
N GLY A 232 8.11 14.96 14.54
CA GLY A 232 8.96 16.14 14.35
C GLY A 232 9.81 16.05 13.08
N ASP A 233 9.95 17.13 12.33
CA ASP A 233 11.03 17.27 11.35
C ASP A 233 12.03 18.30 11.86
N ASN A 234 13.27 17.88 12.06
CA ASN A 234 14.32 18.77 12.57
C ASN A 234 15.64 18.65 11.80
N HIS A 235 15.66 17.86 10.73
CA HIS A 235 16.90 17.59 10.00
C HIS A 235 16.78 17.44 8.48
N SER A 236 15.61 17.63 7.92
CA SER A 236 15.42 17.57 6.46
C SER A 236 16.09 18.75 5.74
N ARG A 237 16.48 18.50 4.50
CA ARG A 237 16.96 19.51 3.54
C ARG A 237 15.82 20.18 2.80
N TYR A 238 14.74 19.42 2.56
CA TYR A 238 13.54 19.95 1.91
C TYR A 238 12.67 20.69 2.92
N THR A 239 12.04 21.75 2.43
CA THR A 239 11.07 22.53 3.20
C THR A 239 9.68 21.90 3.09
N GLU A 240 8.82 22.20 4.05
CA GLU A 240 7.41 21.79 4.04
C GLU A 240 6.68 22.23 2.78
N GLY A 241 6.95 23.48 2.29
CA GLY A 241 6.36 23.99 1.06
C GLY A 241 6.72 23.21 -0.18
N GLU A 242 7.98 22.78 -0.30
CA GLU A 242 8.45 21.94 -1.40
C GLU A 242 7.78 20.55 -1.35
N ILE A 243 7.70 19.95 -0.17
CA ILE A 243 7.05 18.64 -0.01
C ILE A 243 5.54 18.72 -0.26
N LYS A 244 4.85 19.77 0.21
CA LYS A 244 3.43 20.01 -0.11
C LYS A 244 3.20 20.15 -1.62
N SER A 245 4.11 20.77 -2.35
CA SER A 245 4.05 20.89 -3.81
C SER A 245 4.28 19.54 -4.47
N LEU A 246 5.31 18.81 -4.07
CA LEU A 246 5.61 17.46 -4.58
C LEU A 246 4.43 16.48 -4.38
N VAL A 247 3.84 16.47 -3.18
CA VAL A 247 2.72 15.58 -2.82
C VAL A 247 1.46 15.92 -3.64
N LYS A 248 1.23 17.21 -3.96
CA LYS A 248 0.13 17.61 -4.85
C LYS A 248 0.30 17.13 -6.28
N GLU A 249 1.54 17.05 -6.77
CA GLU A 249 1.86 16.57 -8.12
C GLU A 249 1.80 15.05 -8.22
N ALA A 250 2.10 14.37 -7.12
CA ALA A 250 2.10 12.93 -7.08
C ALA A 250 0.66 12.38 -6.98
N ASP A 251 0.32 11.42 -7.81
CA ASP A 251 -0.95 10.68 -7.67
C ASP A 251 -0.77 9.50 -6.69
N VAL A 252 -0.40 9.85 -5.46
CA VAL A 252 -0.09 8.92 -4.36
C VAL A 252 -0.92 9.28 -3.16
N LEU A 253 -1.69 8.33 -2.65
CA LEU A 253 -2.48 8.49 -1.43
C LEU A 253 -1.56 8.38 -0.21
N MET A 254 -1.61 9.34 0.69
CA MET A 254 -0.75 9.34 1.88
C MET A 254 -1.56 9.14 3.16
N TYR A 255 -1.17 8.17 3.96
CA TYR A 255 -1.64 7.97 5.33
C TYR A 255 -0.49 8.23 6.30
N ALA A 256 -0.82 8.65 7.52
CA ALA A 256 0.16 8.82 8.57
C ALA A 256 -0.35 8.31 9.92
N ILE A 257 0.54 7.73 10.70
CA ILE A 257 0.34 7.39 12.11
C ILE A 257 1.35 8.20 12.91
N GLY A 258 0.86 9.14 13.70
CA GLY A 258 1.66 10.00 14.58
C GLY A 258 1.63 9.51 16.03
N LEU A 259 2.81 9.30 16.59
CA LEU A 259 3.05 8.75 17.94
C LEU A 259 3.57 9.83 18.87
N TYR A 260 2.71 10.67 19.42
CA TYR A 260 3.13 11.86 20.20
C TYR A 260 3.17 11.58 21.70
N ASP A 261 4.15 12.22 22.38
CA ASP A 261 4.13 12.27 23.85
C ASP A 261 3.27 13.48 24.31
N HIS A 262 2.17 13.20 25.00
CA HIS A 262 1.29 14.27 25.51
C HIS A 262 1.80 14.95 26.78
N TYR A 263 2.68 14.29 27.53
CA TYR A 263 3.12 14.80 28.82
C TYR A 263 4.30 15.77 28.68
N PHE A 264 5.22 15.48 27.81
CA PHE A 264 6.46 16.27 27.61
C PHE A 264 6.84 16.41 26.13
N PRO A 265 5.93 16.94 25.27
CA PRO A 265 6.22 17.05 23.84
C PRO A 265 7.33 18.08 23.61
N THR A 266 8.25 17.76 22.72
CA THR A 266 9.20 18.72 22.16
C THR A 266 8.47 19.76 21.29
N GLU A 267 9.16 20.81 20.86
CA GLU A 267 8.55 21.81 19.97
C GLU A 267 8.22 21.19 18.62
N GLU A 268 9.08 20.32 18.12
CA GLU A 268 8.89 19.57 16.88
C GLU A 268 7.68 18.64 16.97
N GLU A 269 7.53 17.89 18.05
CA GLU A 269 6.38 16.99 18.27
C GLU A 269 5.06 17.77 18.34
N ARG A 270 5.05 19.03 18.74
CA ARG A 270 3.83 19.85 18.72
C ARG A 270 3.37 20.22 17.33
N LEU A 271 4.31 20.40 16.38
CA LEU A 271 4.02 20.76 14.99
C LEU A 271 3.74 19.53 14.13
N GLY A 272 4.20 18.35 14.55
CA GLY A 272 4.05 17.10 13.82
C GLY A 272 2.61 16.74 13.41
N PRO A 273 1.61 16.82 14.32
CA PRO A 273 0.23 16.51 13.99
C PRO A 273 -0.35 17.35 12.86
N GLU A 274 -0.05 18.68 12.85
CA GLU A 274 -0.52 19.59 11.81
C GLU A 274 0.16 19.27 10.48
N LEU A 275 1.47 19.09 10.46
CA LEU A 275 2.25 18.72 9.28
C LEU A 275 1.73 17.43 8.63
N LEU A 276 1.59 16.35 9.41
CA LEU A 276 1.09 15.08 8.89
C LEU A 276 -0.36 15.17 8.41
N SER A 277 -1.21 15.91 9.13
CA SER A 277 -2.61 16.14 8.74
C SER A 277 -2.71 16.90 7.42
N ASP A 278 -1.90 17.94 7.24
CA ASP A 278 -1.86 18.74 6.03
C ASP A 278 -1.42 17.92 4.82
N LEU A 279 -0.30 17.19 4.94
CA LEU A 279 0.25 16.37 3.87
C LEU A 279 -0.73 15.26 3.43
N THR A 280 -1.30 14.53 4.39
CA THR A 280 -2.26 13.46 4.10
C THR A 280 -3.55 14.00 3.50
N GLY A 281 -4.06 15.13 4.02
CA GLY A 281 -5.28 15.79 3.54
C GLY A 281 -5.21 16.24 2.08
N LEU A 282 -4.03 16.62 1.57
CA LEU A 282 -3.82 17.00 0.18
C LEU A 282 -4.12 15.84 -0.78
N THR A 283 -3.82 14.61 -0.38
CA THR A 283 -3.94 13.39 -1.19
C THR A 283 -5.29 12.70 -1.05
N GLY A 284 -6.08 13.07 -0.06
CA GLY A 284 -7.32 12.38 0.31
C GLY A 284 -7.14 11.23 1.29
N GLY A 285 -5.94 11.08 1.84
CA GLY A 285 -5.67 10.19 2.96
C GLY A 285 -5.90 10.85 4.32
N ARG A 286 -5.35 10.26 5.37
CA ARG A 286 -5.64 10.68 6.76
C ARG A 286 -4.42 10.51 7.66
N ALA A 287 -4.29 11.42 8.63
CA ALA A 287 -3.39 11.24 9.76
C ALA A 287 -4.18 10.74 10.98
N PHE A 288 -3.58 9.79 11.69
CA PHE A 288 -4.09 9.24 12.94
C PHE A 288 -3.11 9.58 14.06
N THR A 289 -3.57 10.31 15.05
CA THR A 289 -2.81 10.58 16.27
C THR A 289 -3.06 9.47 17.27
N ILE A 290 -2.01 8.89 17.82
CA ILE A 290 -2.05 7.80 18.78
C ILE A 290 -1.34 8.22 20.06
N ASP A 291 -2.07 8.14 21.16
CA ASP A 291 -1.58 8.45 22.49
C ASP A 291 -0.99 7.20 23.18
N ASN A 292 -1.63 6.05 22.94
CA ASN A 292 -1.20 4.77 23.49
C ASN A 292 -0.56 3.91 22.38
N PRO A 293 0.75 3.62 22.46
CA PRO A 293 1.44 2.80 21.44
C PRO A 293 0.80 1.40 21.22
N ASN A 294 0.01 0.89 22.17
CA ASN A 294 -0.69 -0.38 22.00
C ASN A 294 -1.81 -0.33 20.94
N ASP A 295 -2.32 0.87 20.62
CA ASP A 295 -3.39 1.05 19.63
C ASP A 295 -2.85 1.11 18.18
N LEU A 296 -1.53 1.11 18.02
CA LEU A 296 -0.85 1.20 16.73
C LEU A 296 -1.26 0.11 15.74
N ALA A 297 -1.25 -1.13 16.19
CA ALA A 297 -1.59 -2.29 15.37
C ALA A 297 -3.03 -2.21 14.84
N ASP A 298 -3.97 -1.80 15.68
CA ASP A 298 -5.39 -1.65 15.32
C ASP A 298 -5.57 -0.51 14.29
N VAL A 299 -4.86 0.61 14.48
CA VAL A 299 -4.92 1.74 13.53
C VAL A 299 -4.27 1.38 12.20
N ALA A 300 -3.15 0.68 12.20
CA ALA A 300 -2.49 0.20 11.00
C ALA A 300 -3.40 -0.76 10.20
N THR A 301 -4.03 -1.72 10.88
CA THR A 301 -5.05 -2.60 10.30
C THR A 301 -6.20 -1.81 9.70
N LYS A 302 -6.70 -0.81 10.41
CA LYS A 302 -7.79 0.06 9.93
C LYS A 302 -7.41 0.81 8.66
N ILE A 303 -6.18 1.35 8.57
CA ILE A 303 -5.68 2.01 7.36
C ILE A 303 -5.65 1.02 6.19
N GLY A 304 -5.16 -0.20 6.42
CA GLY A 304 -5.15 -1.25 5.40
C GLY A 304 -6.56 -1.59 4.90
N ILE A 305 -7.55 -1.71 5.78
CA ILE A 305 -8.95 -1.93 5.43
C ILE A 305 -9.51 -0.71 4.66
N GLU A 306 -9.20 0.52 5.07
CA GLU A 306 -9.63 1.74 4.36
C GLU A 306 -9.07 1.75 2.93
N LEU A 307 -7.79 1.44 2.76
CA LEU A 307 -7.16 1.36 1.43
C LEU A 307 -7.87 0.36 0.51
N ARG A 308 -8.35 -0.76 1.03
CA ARG A 308 -9.05 -1.80 0.24
C ARG A 308 -10.46 -1.39 -0.19
N ASN A 309 -11.13 -0.61 0.63
CA ASN A 309 -12.56 -0.31 0.49
C ASN A 309 -12.84 1.14 0.08
N GLN A 310 -11.95 1.73 -0.70
CA GLN A 310 -12.16 3.07 -1.24
C GLN A 310 -13.10 3.05 -2.44
N TYR A 311 -13.93 4.08 -2.55
CA TYR A 311 -14.62 4.38 -3.79
C TYR A 311 -13.66 5.06 -4.76
N VAL A 312 -13.71 4.72 -6.03
CA VAL A 312 -12.95 5.39 -7.09
C VAL A 312 -13.94 6.08 -8.03
N LEU A 313 -13.92 7.40 -8.03
CA LEU A 313 -14.72 8.22 -8.94
C LEU A 313 -13.85 8.67 -10.12
N GLY A 314 -14.24 8.31 -11.34
CA GLY A 314 -13.55 8.75 -12.55
C GLY A 314 -14.42 9.73 -13.33
N TYR A 315 -13.84 10.86 -13.77
CA TYR A 315 -14.51 11.83 -14.60
C TYR A 315 -13.58 12.35 -15.71
N ARG A 316 -14.19 12.85 -16.78
CA ARG A 316 -13.49 13.60 -17.82
C ARG A 316 -13.72 15.09 -17.58
N PRO A 317 -12.66 15.89 -17.40
CA PRO A 317 -12.80 17.32 -17.23
C PRO A 317 -13.58 17.96 -18.38
N LYS A 318 -14.57 18.80 -18.07
CA LYS A 318 -15.30 19.59 -19.09
C LYS A 318 -14.39 20.57 -19.81
N ASN A 319 -13.34 21.03 -19.12
CA ASN A 319 -12.33 21.90 -19.69
C ASN A 319 -10.97 21.17 -19.66
N PRO A 320 -10.59 20.43 -20.71
CA PRO A 320 -9.38 19.63 -20.76
C PRO A 320 -8.12 20.44 -21.07
N GLY A 321 -8.02 21.70 -20.60
CA GLY A 321 -6.86 22.55 -20.87
C GLY A 321 -5.56 21.93 -20.38
N HIS A 322 -4.55 21.87 -21.28
CA HIS A 322 -3.20 21.41 -21.01
C HIS A 322 -2.32 22.59 -20.58
N ASP A 323 -2.67 23.23 -19.47
CA ASP A 323 -2.07 24.52 -19.05
C ASP A 323 -1.19 24.38 -17.78
N GLY A 324 -0.98 23.16 -17.30
CA GLY A 324 -0.19 22.88 -16.08
C GLY A 324 -0.79 23.48 -14.80
N LYS A 325 -2.00 24.03 -14.83
CA LYS A 325 -2.59 24.70 -13.66
C LYS A 325 -3.27 23.73 -12.72
N TRP A 326 -3.29 24.12 -11.44
CA TRP A 326 -3.99 23.38 -10.40
C TRP A 326 -5.51 23.40 -10.61
N ARG A 327 -6.13 22.24 -10.66
CA ARG A 327 -7.57 22.01 -10.73
C ARG A 327 -8.07 21.54 -9.36
N LYS A 328 -8.88 22.37 -8.71
CA LYS A 328 -9.43 22.01 -7.39
C LYS A 328 -10.58 21.03 -7.55
N ILE A 329 -10.51 19.90 -6.82
CA ILE A 329 -11.57 18.89 -6.76
C ILE A 329 -12.35 19.04 -5.45
N LYS A 330 -13.66 18.81 -5.51
CA LYS A 330 -14.51 18.67 -4.35
C LYS A 330 -15.54 17.57 -4.56
N VAL A 331 -15.56 16.61 -3.66
CA VAL A 331 -16.60 15.57 -3.61
C VAL A 331 -17.61 15.94 -2.55
N LYS A 332 -18.89 15.90 -2.90
CA LYS A 332 -20.02 16.02 -1.98
C LYS A 332 -20.76 14.71 -1.92
N LEU A 333 -21.23 14.36 -0.73
CA LEU A 333 -22.02 13.18 -0.48
C LEU A 333 -23.47 13.55 -0.22
N LEU A 334 -24.39 12.80 -0.86
CA LEU A 334 -25.81 12.77 -0.55
C LEU A 334 -26.10 11.45 0.15
N PRO A 335 -26.00 11.40 1.49
CA PRO A 335 -26.14 10.14 2.21
C PRO A 335 -27.56 9.60 2.12
N PRO A 336 -27.75 8.27 2.07
CA PRO A 336 -29.05 7.65 2.26
C PRO A 336 -29.70 8.09 3.58
N LYS A 337 -31.04 8.12 3.61
CA LYS A 337 -31.79 8.47 4.82
C LYS A 337 -31.48 7.51 5.97
N GLY A 338 -31.30 8.04 7.18
CA GLY A 338 -31.06 7.25 8.38
C GLY A 338 -29.58 7.06 8.76
N LEU A 339 -28.65 7.50 7.92
CA LEU A 339 -27.23 7.53 8.28
C LEU A 339 -26.88 8.81 9.08
N PRO A 340 -25.92 8.73 10.01
CA PRO A 340 -25.39 9.91 10.70
C PRO A 340 -24.67 10.84 9.71
N PRO A 341 -24.28 12.05 10.10
CA PRO A 341 -23.42 12.90 9.28
C PRO A 341 -22.12 12.17 8.92
N LEU A 342 -21.82 12.06 7.64
CA LEU A 342 -20.65 11.34 7.13
C LEU A 342 -19.53 12.32 6.76
N LYS A 343 -18.28 11.88 6.94
CA LYS A 343 -17.07 12.61 6.53
C LYS A 343 -16.56 12.04 5.21
N VAL A 344 -16.13 12.93 4.30
CA VAL A 344 -15.59 12.59 2.98
C VAL A 344 -14.14 12.96 2.96
N TYR A 345 -13.27 12.00 2.62
CA TYR A 345 -11.85 12.18 2.39
C TYR A 345 -11.56 11.90 0.91
N ALA A 346 -11.04 12.89 0.22
CA ALA A 346 -10.70 12.80 -1.20
C ALA A 346 -9.58 13.79 -1.52
N LYS A 347 -8.81 13.53 -2.57
CA LYS A 347 -7.76 14.47 -2.99
C LYS A 347 -8.34 15.85 -3.29
N THR A 348 -7.60 16.89 -2.93
CA THR A 348 -8.07 18.28 -3.02
C THR A 348 -7.98 18.87 -4.42
N GLY A 349 -7.27 18.20 -5.33
CA GLY A 349 -7.10 18.63 -6.71
C GLY A 349 -6.01 17.83 -7.44
N TYR A 350 -5.64 18.30 -8.61
CA TYR A 350 -4.55 17.79 -9.43
C TYR A 350 -3.99 18.91 -10.33
N TYR A 351 -2.78 18.73 -10.86
CA TYR A 351 -2.27 19.61 -11.91
C TYR A 351 -2.72 19.09 -13.28
N ALA A 352 -3.28 19.98 -14.09
CA ALA A 352 -3.59 19.65 -15.47
C ALA A 352 -2.30 19.25 -16.22
N PRO A 353 -2.38 18.32 -17.20
CA PRO A 353 -1.20 17.99 -18.00
C PRO A 353 -0.61 19.25 -18.65
N THR A 354 0.68 19.25 -18.88
CA THR A 354 1.37 20.16 -19.82
C THR A 354 1.57 19.40 -21.12
N GLU A 355 1.53 20.09 -22.26
CA GLU A 355 1.83 19.49 -23.57
C GLU A 355 3.18 18.82 -23.64
#